data_673ebcb36767f4bd0062ffa4b24798da
#
_entry.id   673ebcb36767f4bd0062ffa4b24798da
#
_cell.length_a   1.000
_cell.length_b   1.000
_cell.length_c   1.000
_cell.angle_alpha   90.00
_cell.angle_beta   90.00
_cell.angle_gamma   90.00
#
_symmetry.space_group_name_H-M   'P 1'
#
loop_
_entity.id
_entity.type
_entity.pdbx_description
1 polymer ?
#
loop_
_entity_poly.entity_id
_entity_poly.type
_entity_poly.pdbx_seq_one_letter_code
_entity_poly.pdbx_strand_id
1 'polypeptide(L)'
;MLADAGRASILLISPEVPLLHLLRLHLHGEAYDIRPIASAAQGLQAAQIDLPDLVICDQHVADMRWSQVCQRLLDDTRTRHIPIVILGTVPGAQPLREALEAGADEYLPRPIDYGLLAARIEALIRRARLKPAVSPLTGLPGNLVIEQELRRRTEPGAGAFAALYIDLNNFKAYNDVYGFAAGDEAIRLTARVIVASAHELGAATDLVGHVGGDDFVVLTRPDRSEAIANHIVADFDHQVTELYTPADRRRGYITAKDRQGILRKYALLSIAVAIVHNEYRDVTSHYQVAEIGAELKLYAKTRGGSLVVKDQRHV
;
A
#
# COMPACT_ATOMS: atom_id res chain seq x y z
N MET A 1 26.39 -8.56 -8.27
CA MET A 1 25.45 -9.42 -8.98
C MET A 1 24.05 -8.99 -8.53
N LEU A 2 23.44 -8.05 -9.26
CA LEU A 2 22.03 -7.64 -9.12
C LEU A 2 21.27 -8.38 -10.20
N ALA A 3 20.93 -9.64 -9.94
CA ALA A 3 20.11 -10.45 -10.82
C ALA A 3 18.66 -10.44 -10.27
N ASP A 4 17.72 -10.19 -11.18
CA ASP A 4 16.29 -10.46 -11.07
C ASP A 4 15.41 -9.48 -10.31
N ALA A 5 15.63 -8.17 -10.46
CA ALA A 5 14.55 -7.21 -10.34
C ALA A 5 13.86 -7.13 -11.72
N GLY A 6 12.62 -7.60 -11.82
CA GLY A 6 11.83 -7.52 -13.04
C GLY A 6 11.88 -6.13 -13.70
N ARG A 7 11.67 -6.04 -15.01
CA ARG A 7 11.66 -4.77 -15.77
C ARG A 7 10.81 -3.73 -15.06
N ALA A 8 11.35 -2.51 -14.90
CA ALA A 8 10.56 -1.44 -14.34
C ALA A 8 9.51 -0.95 -15.35
N SER A 9 8.27 -0.81 -14.92
CA SER A 9 7.17 -0.35 -15.75
C SER A 9 7.01 1.17 -15.67
N ILE A 10 7.01 1.83 -16.82
CA ILE A 10 6.84 3.28 -16.96
C ILE A 10 5.58 3.56 -17.77
N LEU A 11 4.65 4.32 -17.20
CA LEU A 11 3.51 4.84 -17.93
C LEU A 11 3.84 6.21 -18.51
N LEU A 12 3.82 6.32 -19.83
CA LEU A 12 4.05 7.58 -20.55
C LEU A 12 2.71 8.16 -21.04
N ILE A 13 2.25 9.22 -20.37
CA ILE A 13 1.04 9.97 -20.78
C ILE A 13 1.50 11.13 -21.68
N SER A 14 1.49 10.93 -22.98
CA SER A 14 1.90 11.93 -23.97
C SER A 14 1.29 11.64 -25.34
N PRO A 15 0.85 12.66 -26.08
CA PRO A 15 0.44 12.52 -27.47
C PRO A 15 1.62 12.39 -28.46
N GLU A 16 2.86 12.59 -27.99
CA GLU A 16 4.05 12.65 -28.83
C GLU A 16 4.67 11.26 -29.06
N VAL A 17 4.46 10.66 -30.23
CA VAL A 17 5.05 9.37 -30.61
C VAL A 17 6.59 9.39 -30.60
N PRO A 18 7.29 10.46 -31.12
CA PRO A 18 8.74 10.51 -31.08
C PRO A 18 9.35 10.42 -29.69
N LEU A 19 8.68 10.93 -28.68
CA LEU A 19 9.12 10.89 -27.28
C LEU A 19 9.35 9.45 -26.78
N LEU A 20 8.46 8.54 -27.14
CA LEU A 20 8.61 7.12 -26.78
C LEU A 20 9.91 6.51 -27.36
N HIS A 21 10.22 6.81 -28.63
CA HIS A 21 11.44 6.28 -29.24
C HIS A 21 12.71 6.83 -28.59
N LEU A 22 12.71 8.12 -28.25
CA LEU A 22 13.84 8.78 -27.58
C LEU A 22 14.02 8.26 -26.17
N LEU A 23 12.94 8.03 -25.44
CA LEU A 23 13.00 7.41 -24.11
C LEU A 23 13.57 5.99 -24.17
N ARG A 24 13.10 5.16 -25.10
CA ARG A 24 13.61 3.78 -25.28
C ARG A 24 15.10 3.74 -25.66
N LEU A 25 15.57 4.73 -26.40
CA LEU A 25 16.98 4.82 -26.81
C LEU A 25 17.89 5.13 -25.60
N HIS A 26 17.46 6.03 -24.70
CA HIS A 26 18.28 6.51 -23.60
C HIS A 26 18.10 5.72 -22.29
N LEU A 27 16.96 5.05 -22.13
CA LEU A 27 16.65 4.21 -20.95
C LEU A 27 17.02 2.74 -21.21
N HIS A 28 18.14 2.41 -21.79
CA HIS A 28 18.58 1.02 -22.01
C HIS A 28 17.42 0.00 -22.07
N GLY A 29 16.72 -0.06 -23.22
CA GLY A 29 15.39 -0.63 -23.44
C GLY A 29 15.09 -2.04 -22.91
N GLU A 30 16.10 -2.79 -22.43
CA GLU A 30 15.90 -4.10 -21.81
C GLU A 30 15.52 -4.03 -20.32
N ALA A 31 15.79 -2.90 -19.65
CA ALA A 31 15.51 -2.71 -18.22
C ALA A 31 14.13 -2.11 -17.94
N TYR A 32 13.47 -1.53 -18.93
CA TYR A 32 12.22 -0.78 -18.77
C TYR A 32 11.15 -1.24 -19.76
N ASP A 33 9.92 -1.37 -19.26
CA ASP A 33 8.72 -1.52 -20.08
C ASP A 33 7.97 -0.17 -20.12
N ILE A 34 7.96 0.50 -21.29
CA ILE A 34 7.35 1.82 -21.45
C ILE A 34 6.05 1.69 -22.22
N ARG A 35 4.93 1.95 -21.53
CA ARG A 35 3.58 1.94 -22.09
C ARG A 35 3.13 3.37 -22.44
N PRO A 36 2.98 3.74 -23.72
CA PRO A 36 2.49 5.05 -24.12
C PRO A 36 0.97 5.12 -24.11
N ILE A 37 0.42 6.22 -23.62
CA ILE A 37 -1.02 6.55 -23.66
C ILE A 37 -1.16 8.04 -23.98
N ALA A 38 -1.95 8.39 -25.00
CA ALA A 38 -2.09 9.77 -25.46
C ALA A 38 -3.08 10.61 -24.62
N SER A 39 -3.99 9.99 -23.87
CA SER A 39 -5.05 10.62 -23.07
C SER A 39 -4.73 10.54 -21.58
N ALA A 40 -4.88 11.64 -20.87
CA ALA A 40 -4.70 11.68 -19.41
C ALA A 40 -5.74 10.83 -18.68
N ALA A 41 -6.99 10.85 -19.13
CA ALA A 41 -8.06 10.05 -18.51
C ALA A 41 -7.79 8.55 -18.63
N GLN A 42 -7.36 8.08 -19.81
CA GLN A 42 -6.95 6.68 -20.00
C GLN A 42 -5.67 6.36 -19.23
N GLY A 43 -4.72 7.29 -19.16
CA GLY A 43 -3.51 7.15 -18.39
C GLY A 43 -3.75 6.96 -16.91
N LEU A 44 -4.67 7.73 -16.32
CA LEU A 44 -5.09 7.58 -14.92
C LEU A 44 -5.73 6.20 -14.66
N GLN A 45 -6.60 5.76 -15.57
CA GLN A 45 -7.21 4.43 -15.47
C GLN A 45 -6.14 3.32 -15.56
N ALA A 46 -5.21 3.45 -16.49
CA ALA A 46 -4.09 2.50 -16.62
C ALA A 46 -3.20 2.50 -15.37
N ALA A 47 -2.89 3.67 -14.81
CA ALA A 47 -2.11 3.77 -13.57
C ALA A 47 -2.75 3.05 -12.40
N GLN A 48 -4.08 3.09 -12.30
CA GLN A 48 -4.85 2.41 -11.25
C GLN A 48 -4.90 0.88 -11.41
N ILE A 49 -4.82 0.39 -12.66
CA ILE A 49 -4.89 -1.05 -12.96
C ILE A 49 -3.50 -1.67 -12.94
N ASP A 50 -2.53 -1.04 -13.62
CA ASP A 50 -1.21 -1.62 -13.86
C ASP A 50 -0.19 -1.27 -12.76
N LEU A 51 -0.46 -0.23 -11.96
CA LEU A 51 0.41 0.28 -10.87
C LEU A 51 1.88 0.41 -11.33
N PRO A 52 2.18 1.30 -12.28
CA PRO A 52 3.53 1.43 -12.83
C PRO A 52 4.54 1.91 -11.79
N ASP A 53 5.82 1.61 -12.00
CA ASP A 53 6.92 2.09 -11.15
C ASP A 53 7.16 3.60 -11.27
N LEU A 54 6.69 4.24 -12.35
CA LEU A 54 6.80 5.68 -12.58
C LEU A 54 5.78 6.14 -13.64
N VAL A 55 5.24 7.34 -13.46
CA VAL A 55 4.39 8.03 -14.45
C VAL A 55 5.16 9.22 -15.02
N ILE A 56 5.25 9.31 -16.35
CA ILE A 56 5.70 10.50 -17.07
C ILE A 56 4.46 11.14 -17.69
N CYS A 57 4.18 12.41 -17.37
CA CYS A 57 3.06 13.14 -17.92
C CYS A 57 3.57 14.36 -18.72
N ASP A 58 3.18 14.43 -19.97
CA ASP A 58 3.47 15.56 -20.82
C ASP A 58 2.49 16.71 -20.56
N GLN A 59 2.99 17.94 -20.50
CA GLN A 59 2.16 19.12 -20.34
C GLN A 59 1.18 19.35 -21.49
N HIS A 60 1.46 18.82 -22.69
CA HIS A 60 0.62 18.97 -23.90
C HIS A 60 -0.55 17.97 -23.97
N VAL A 61 -0.83 17.20 -22.95
CA VAL A 61 -2.01 16.32 -22.95
C VAL A 61 -3.27 17.19 -22.99
N ALA A 62 -4.15 16.93 -23.97
CA ALA A 62 -5.23 17.85 -24.33
C ALA A 62 -6.49 17.72 -23.47
N ASP A 63 -6.76 16.54 -22.92
CA ASP A 63 -8.01 16.20 -22.25
C ASP A 63 -8.03 16.54 -20.76
N MET A 64 -6.87 16.84 -20.16
CA MET A 64 -6.76 17.21 -18.75
C MET A 64 -5.47 18.00 -18.49
N ARG A 65 -5.52 18.94 -17.55
CA ARG A 65 -4.30 19.62 -17.09
C ARG A 65 -3.41 18.64 -16.33
N TRP A 66 -2.11 18.70 -16.58
CA TRP A 66 -1.13 17.85 -15.88
C TRP A 66 -1.22 17.96 -14.35
N SER A 67 -1.53 19.15 -13.78
CA SER A 67 -1.72 19.33 -12.33
C SER A 67 -2.92 18.54 -11.79
N GLN A 68 -3.98 18.38 -12.58
CA GLN A 68 -5.11 17.53 -12.21
C GLN A 68 -4.75 16.04 -12.28
N VAL A 69 -3.85 15.66 -13.21
CA VAL A 69 -3.31 14.28 -13.26
C VAL A 69 -2.54 14.00 -11.99
N CYS A 70 -1.64 14.89 -11.56
CA CYS A 70 -0.91 14.75 -10.30
C CYS A 70 -1.86 14.59 -9.10
N GLN A 71 -2.82 15.49 -8.95
CA GLN A 71 -3.77 15.44 -7.83
C GLN A 71 -4.54 14.13 -7.78
N ARG A 72 -5.07 13.66 -8.93
CA ARG A 72 -5.82 12.40 -8.98
C ARG A 72 -4.98 11.19 -8.65
N LEU A 73 -3.69 11.16 -9.06
CA LEU A 73 -2.77 10.10 -8.69
C LEU A 73 -2.47 10.13 -7.19
N LEU A 74 -2.34 11.30 -6.58
CA LEU A 74 -2.06 11.47 -5.15
C LEU A 74 -3.27 11.17 -4.26
N ASP A 75 -4.48 11.48 -4.72
CA ASP A 75 -5.72 11.25 -3.99
C ASP A 75 -6.09 9.75 -3.91
N ASP A 76 -5.66 8.94 -4.89
CA ASP A 76 -5.89 7.49 -4.87
C ASP A 76 -4.78 6.79 -4.05
N THR A 77 -5.20 6.03 -3.04
CA THR A 77 -4.31 5.30 -2.12
C THR A 77 -3.39 4.30 -2.82
N ARG A 78 -3.80 3.79 -4.00
CA ARG A 78 -3.04 2.82 -4.79
C ARG A 78 -1.94 3.47 -5.61
N THR A 79 -2.14 4.72 -6.07
CA THR A 79 -1.22 5.41 -6.99
C THR A 79 -0.41 6.52 -6.35
N ARG A 80 -0.79 7.01 -5.15
CA ARG A 80 -0.12 8.14 -4.47
C ARG A 80 1.37 7.96 -4.20
N HIS A 81 1.87 6.73 -4.25
CA HIS A 81 3.28 6.42 -4.01
C HIS A 81 4.10 6.32 -5.29
N ILE A 82 3.44 6.36 -6.45
CA ILE A 82 4.07 6.27 -7.76
C ILE A 82 4.73 7.63 -8.07
N PRO A 83 6.03 7.68 -8.33
CA PRO A 83 6.68 8.93 -8.68
C PRO A 83 6.17 9.48 -10.02
N ILE A 84 6.02 10.82 -10.06
CA ILE A 84 5.47 11.55 -11.20
C ILE A 84 6.51 12.51 -11.76
N VAL A 85 6.80 12.38 -13.04
CA VAL A 85 7.66 13.31 -13.80
C VAL A 85 6.81 14.11 -14.78
N ILE A 86 6.90 15.44 -14.73
CA ILE A 86 6.25 16.32 -15.70
C ILE A 86 7.24 16.76 -16.76
N LEU A 87 6.87 16.58 -18.02
CA LEU A 87 7.59 17.15 -19.15
C LEU A 87 6.95 18.49 -19.52
N GLY A 88 7.64 19.58 -19.22
CA GLY A 88 7.12 20.92 -19.36
C GLY A 88 7.58 21.63 -20.63
N THR A 89 6.97 22.79 -20.92
CA THR A 89 7.25 23.60 -22.11
C THR A 89 8.20 24.75 -21.86
N VAL A 90 8.27 25.21 -20.60
CA VAL A 90 8.99 26.44 -20.26
C VAL A 90 10.02 26.16 -19.16
N PRO A 91 11.30 26.53 -19.39
CA PRO A 91 12.31 26.44 -18.35
C PRO A 91 12.09 27.56 -17.30
N GLY A 92 12.44 27.28 -16.06
CA GLY A 92 12.43 28.29 -14.99
C GLY A 92 12.03 27.74 -13.63
N ALA A 93 12.29 28.54 -12.61
CA ALA A 93 12.01 28.16 -11.22
C ALA A 93 10.50 28.12 -10.90
N GLN A 94 9.72 28.98 -11.54
CA GLN A 94 8.27 29.05 -11.30
C GLN A 94 7.52 27.81 -11.80
N PRO A 95 7.68 27.32 -13.05
CA PRO A 95 7.05 26.08 -13.51
C PRO A 95 7.48 24.85 -12.70
N LEU A 96 8.75 24.80 -12.30
CA LEU A 96 9.24 23.74 -11.41
C LEU A 96 8.52 23.76 -10.06
N ARG A 97 8.37 24.97 -9.46
CA ARG A 97 7.67 25.13 -8.18
C ARG A 97 6.21 24.66 -8.28
N GLU A 98 5.51 25.13 -9.32
CA GLU A 98 4.12 24.74 -9.57
C GLU A 98 3.96 23.22 -9.73
N ALA A 99 4.92 22.55 -10.38
CA ALA A 99 4.90 21.10 -10.53
C ALA A 99 5.08 20.39 -9.18
N LEU A 100 6.05 20.82 -8.38
CA LEU A 100 6.30 20.26 -7.06
C LEU A 100 5.14 20.52 -6.08
N GLU A 101 4.52 21.70 -6.12
CA GLU A 101 3.34 22.04 -5.32
C GLU A 101 2.11 21.22 -5.74
N ALA A 102 1.99 20.86 -7.02
CA ALA A 102 0.96 19.95 -7.52
C ALA A 102 1.24 18.48 -7.18
N GLY A 103 2.41 18.17 -6.61
CA GLY A 103 2.81 16.85 -6.17
C GLY A 103 3.58 16.02 -7.18
N ALA A 104 4.14 16.63 -8.23
CA ALA A 104 5.13 15.97 -9.07
C ALA A 104 6.46 15.82 -8.31
N ASP A 105 7.19 14.73 -8.57
CA ASP A 105 8.53 14.51 -8.00
C ASP A 105 9.62 15.21 -8.81
N GLU A 106 9.35 15.50 -10.09
CA GLU A 106 10.30 16.15 -10.98
C GLU A 106 9.57 16.89 -12.13
N TYR A 107 10.22 18.00 -12.58
CA TYR A 107 9.79 18.76 -13.76
C TYR A 107 10.97 18.95 -14.68
N LEU A 108 10.84 18.55 -15.95
CA LEU A 108 11.87 18.67 -16.98
C LEU A 108 11.37 19.55 -18.12
N PRO A 109 11.97 20.73 -18.31
CA PRO A 109 11.57 21.63 -19.38
C PRO A 109 12.09 21.17 -20.75
N ARG A 110 11.41 21.60 -21.80
CA ARG A 110 11.90 21.48 -23.18
C ARG A 110 12.92 22.61 -23.50
N PRO A 111 13.95 22.35 -24.33
CA PRO A 111 14.25 21.06 -24.97
C PRO A 111 14.71 20.01 -23.94
N ILE A 112 14.23 18.77 -24.10
CA ILE A 112 14.50 17.70 -23.15
C ILE A 112 15.95 17.22 -23.33
N ASP A 113 16.72 17.26 -22.25
CA ASP A 113 17.96 16.49 -22.15
C ASP A 113 17.61 15.05 -21.76
N TYR A 114 17.63 14.15 -22.73
CA TYR A 114 17.25 12.75 -22.54
C TYR A 114 18.22 11.99 -21.65
N GLY A 115 19.50 12.37 -21.60
CA GLY A 115 20.47 11.77 -20.68
C GLY A 115 20.14 12.14 -19.22
N LEU A 116 19.82 13.41 -19.00
CA LEU A 116 19.38 13.88 -17.67
C LEU A 116 18.04 13.25 -17.29
N LEU A 117 17.08 13.18 -18.20
CA LEU A 117 15.79 12.53 -17.96
C LEU A 117 15.97 11.06 -17.57
N ALA A 118 16.79 10.29 -18.27
CA ALA A 118 17.08 8.91 -17.94
C ALA A 118 17.67 8.77 -16.53
N ALA A 119 18.67 9.57 -16.19
CA ALA A 119 19.29 9.57 -14.86
C ALA A 119 18.28 9.92 -13.73
N ARG A 120 17.36 10.85 -13.98
CA ARG A 120 16.30 11.24 -13.05
C ARG A 120 15.28 10.12 -12.86
N ILE A 121 14.82 9.50 -13.95
CA ILE A 121 13.91 8.34 -13.91
C ILE A 121 14.52 7.20 -13.12
N GLU A 122 15.79 6.84 -13.38
CA GLU A 122 16.49 5.80 -12.63
C GLU A 122 16.59 6.13 -11.13
N ALA A 123 16.90 7.38 -10.80
CA ALA A 123 16.98 7.82 -9.40
C ALA A 123 15.62 7.79 -8.71
N LEU A 124 14.54 8.19 -9.38
CA LEU A 124 13.19 8.18 -8.83
C LEU A 124 12.67 6.75 -8.61
N ILE A 125 12.81 5.87 -9.62
CA ILE A 125 12.43 4.46 -9.48
C ILE A 125 13.23 3.78 -8.37
N ARG A 126 14.54 4.02 -8.32
CA ARG A 126 15.37 3.50 -7.24
C ARG A 126 14.91 3.99 -5.87
N ARG A 127 14.59 5.29 -5.71
CA ARG A 127 14.07 5.84 -4.45
C ARG A 127 12.70 5.28 -4.10
N ALA A 128 11.81 5.12 -5.07
CA ALA A 128 10.49 4.53 -4.86
C ALA A 128 10.59 3.07 -4.42
N ARG A 129 11.51 2.30 -5.03
CA ARG A 129 11.82 0.91 -4.65
C ARG A 129 12.60 0.81 -3.32
N LEU A 130 13.34 1.86 -2.94
CA LEU A 130 14.02 1.98 -1.66
C LEU A 130 13.15 2.62 -0.56
N LYS A 131 11.87 2.95 -0.84
CA LYS A 131 10.91 3.25 0.25
C LYS A 131 11.00 2.13 1.27
N PRO A 132 11.02 2.43 2.57
CA PRO A 132 11.64 1.54 3.54
C PRO A 132 11.09 0.13 3.39
N ALA A 133 12.00 -0.82 3.10
CA ALA A 133 11.71 -2.25 3.17
C ALA A 133 11.14 -2.62 4.56
N VAL A 134 11.11 -1.63 5.46
CA VAL A 134 10.75 -1.73 6.88
C VAL A 134 9.91 -0.51 7.28
N SER A 135 8.82 -0.73 7.99
CA SER A 135 8.02 0.34 8.59
C SER A 135 8.82 1.11 9.64
N PRO A 136 8.93 2.44 9.56
CA PRO A 136 9.70 3.23 10.54
C PRO A 136 9.10 3.20 11.95
N LEU A 137 7.79 2.92 12.08
CA LEU A 137 7.11 2.89 13.37
C LEU A 137 7.29 1.56 14.10
N THR A 138 7.23 0.44 13.37
CA THR A 138 7.21 -0.90 13.94
C THR A 138 8.46 -1.71 13.69
N GLY A 139 9.32 -1.30 12.75
CA GLY A 139 10.47 -2.07 12.30
C GLY A 139 10.12 -3.30 11.45
N LEU A 140 8.84 -3.53 11.15
CA LEU A 140 8.38 -4.69 10.38
C LEU A 140 8.58 -4.47 8.87
N PRO A 141 8.73 -5.54 8.08
CA PRO A 141 8.65 -5.51 6.63
C PRO A 141 7.50 -4.67 6.10
N GLY A 142 7.81 -3.73 5.20
CA GLY A 142 6.82 -2.86 4.53
C GLY A 142 6.27 -3.45 3.25
N ASN A 143 5.43 -2.67 2.56
CA ASN A 143 4.68 -3.10 1.37
C ASN A 143 5.52 -3.79 0.30
N LEU A 144 6.73 -3.28 0.02
CA LEU A 144 7.58 -3.87 -1.01
C LEU A 144 7.95 -5.33 -0.69
N VAL A 145 8.34 -5.61 0.56
CA VAL A 145 8.71 -6.96 1.00
C VAL A 145 7.48 -7.88 1.04
N ILE A 146 6.35 -7.34 1.53
CA ILE A 146 5.07 -8.06 1.57
C ILE A 146 4.65 -8.47 0.16
N GLU A 147 4.69 -7.55 -0.80
CA GLU A 147 4.28 -7.80 -2.18
C GLU A 147 5.21 -8.81 -2.86
N GLN A 148 6.53 -8.68 -2.70
CA GLN A 148 7.51 -9.63 -3.24
C GLN A 148 7.25 -11.05 -2.71
N GLU A 149 6.99 -11.20 -1.41
CA GLU A 149 6.72 -12.50 -0.81
C GLU A 149 5.34 -13.06 -1.25
N LEU A 150 4.32 -12.21 -1.37
CA LEU A 150 3.03 -12.62 -1.93
C LEU A 150 3.15 -13.09 -3.38
N ARG A 151 3.89 -12.35 -4.22
CA ARG A 151 4.16 -12.77 -5.61
C ARG A 151 4.81 -14.14 -5.65
N ARG A 152 5.87 -14.34 -4.86
CA ARG A 152 6.56 -15.63 -4.75
C ARG A 152 5.64 -16.77 -4.32
N ARG A 153 4.72 -16.52 -3.36
CA ARG A 153 3.78 -17.54 -2.87
C ARG A 153 2.61 -17.81 -3.81
N THR A 154 2.34 -16.90 -4.76
CA THR A 154 1.31 -17.08 -5.79
C THR A 154 1.87 -17.62 -7.12
N GLU A 155 3.17 -17.89 -7.22
CA GLU A 155 3.79 -18.52 -8.38
C GLU A 155 3.30 -19.98 -8.53
N PRO A 156 3.15 -20.48 -9.76
CA PRO A 156 2.81 -21.87 -10.00
C PRO A 156 3.83 -22.81 -9.32
N GLY A 157 3.35 -23.70 -8.46
CA GLY A 157 4.20 -24.65 -7.74
C GLY A 157 4.80 -24.15 -6.43
N ALA A 158 4.51 -22.94 -5.98
CA ALA A 158 5.02 -22.40 -4.71
C ALA A 158 4.47 -23.10 -3.45
N GLY A 159 3.41 -23.90 -3.58
CA GLY A 159 2.80 -24.65 -2.49
C GLY A 159 1.64 -23.90 -1.81
N ALA A 160 1.13 -24.50 -0.73
CA ALA A 160 0.02 -23.94 0.02
C ALA A 160 0.45 -22.78 0.92
N PHE A 161 -0.30 -21.67 0.89
CA PHE A 161 -0.08 -20.52 1.74
C PHE A 161 -1.38 -19.92 2.28
N ALA A 162 -1.26 -19.14 3.34
CA ALA A 162 -2.30 -18.28 3.86
C ALA A 162 -1.75 -16.86 4.13
N ALA A 163 -2.59 -15.88 3.87
CA ALA A 163 -2.37 -14.47 4.19
C ALA A 163 -3.43 -14.00 5.19
N LEU A 164 -2.99 -13.53 6.36
CA LEU A 164 -3.84 -12.93 7.37
C LEU A 164 -3.75 -11.41 7.21
N TYR A 165 -4.82 -10.78 6.76
CA TYR A 165 -4.95 -9.33 6.74
C TYR A 165 -5.58 -8.86 8.04
N ILE A 166 -4.90 -7.96 8.72
CA ILE A 166 -5.21 -7.54 10.09
C ILE A 166 -5.40 -6.04 10.13
N ASP A 167 -6.41 -5.57 10.85
CA ASP A 167 -6.79 -4.16 10.88
C ASP A 167 -7.46 -3.82 12.23
N LEU A 168 -7.26 -2.59 12.71
CA LEU A 168 -7.85 -2.11 13.97
C LEU A 168 -9.22 -1.46 13.74
N ASN A 169 -10.23 -1.92 14.44
CA ASN A 169 -11.54 -1.26 14.47
C ASN A 169 -11.48 -0.04 15.38
N ASN A 170 -12.15 1.05 14.99
CA ASN A 170 -12.27 2.30 15.74
C ASN A 170 -10.94 3.07 15.94
N PHE A 171 -9.87 2.74 15.21
CA PHE A 171 -8.55 3.37 15.36
C PHE A 171 -8.59 4.88 15.15
N LYS A 172 -9.36 5.36 14.16
CA LYS A 172 -9.54 6.80 13.97
C LYS A 172 -10.18 7.48 15.19
N ALA A 173 -11.25 6.90 15.73
CA ALA A 173 -11.91 7.45 16.92
C ALA A 173 -10.99 7.46 18.14
N TYR A 174 -10.12 6.45 18.26
CA TYR A 174 -9.08 6.40 19.29
C TYR A 174 -8.08 7.56 19.12
N ASN A 175 -7.55 7.78 17.90
CA ASN A 175 -6.66 8.90 17.61
C ASN A 175 -7.31 10.26 17.88
N ASP A 176 -8.57 10.42 17.53
CA ASP A 176 -9.32 11.66 17.73
C ASP A 176 -9.48 12.00 19.22
N VAL A 177 -9.51 11.00 20.12
CA VAL A 177 -9.64 11.18 21.57
C VAL A 177 -8.30 11.25 22.31
N TYR A 178 -7.35 10.36 21.96
CA TYR A 178 -6.10 10.19 22.69
C TYR A 178 -4.88 10.82 22.00
N GLY A 179 -5.03 11.25 20.74
CA GLY A 179 -3.97 11.84 19.92
C GLY A 179 -3.11 10.80 19.19
N PHE A 180 -2.37 11.27 18.21
CA PHE A 180 -1.55 10.42 17.33
C PHE A 180 -0.45 9.65 18.07
N ALA A 181 0.15 10.24 19.12
CA ALA A 181 1.18 9.55 19.90
C ALA A 181 0.63 8.29 20.61
N ALA A 182 -0.60 8.36 21.12
CA ALA A 182 -1.29 7.19 21.68
C ALA A 182 -1.65 6.18 20.57
N GLY A 183 -2.04 6.66 19.40
CA GLY A 183 -2.24 5.81 18.22
C GLY A 183 -1.00 5.05 17.81
N ASP A 184 0.16 5.70 17.82
CA ASP A 184 1.45 5.04 17.55
C ASP A 184 1.74 3.92 18.56
N GLU A 185 1.41 4.12 19.85
CA GLU A 185 1.54 3.06 20.85
C GLU A 185 0.57 1.91 20.60
N ALA A 186 -0.66 2.17 20.16
CA ALA A 186 -1.60 1.13 19.78
C ALA A 186 -1.08 0.30 18.59
N ILE A 187 -0.49 0.96 17.57
CA ILE A 187 0.15 0.29 16.44
C ILE A 187 1.34 -0.56 16.90
N ARG A 188 2.21 -0.04 17.79
CA ARG A 188 3.35 -0.80 18.35
C ARG A 188 2.89 -1.99 19.18
N LEU A 189 1.83 -1.84 19.98
CA LEU A 189 1.23 -2.95 20.70
C LEU A 189 0.76 -4.03 19.74
N THR A 190 -0.01 -3.66 18.72
CA THR A 190 -0.52 -4.56 17.68
C THR A 190 0.63 -5.32 17.00
N ALA A 191 1.69 -4.61 16.61
CA ALA A 191 2.87 -5.22 16.02
C ALA A 191 3.52 -6.26 16.94
N ARG A 192 3.68 -5.94 18.24
CA ARG A 192 4.25 -6.88 19.22
C ARG A 192 3.41 -8.14 19.37
N VAL A 193 2.09 -7.99 19.49
CA VAL A 193 1.15 -9.11 19.59
C VAL A 193 1.23 -10.01 18.37
N ILE A 194 1.20 -9.43 17.16
CA ILE A 194 1.26 -10.19 15.91
C ILE A 194 2.60 -10.95 15.80
N VAL A 195 3.72 -10.29 16.09
CA VAL A 195 5.05 -10.91 16.03
C VAL A 195 5.17 -12.05 17.05
N ALA A 196 4.72 -11.84 18.29
CA ALA A 196 4.74 -12.87 19.32
C ALA A 196 3.91 -14.09 18.92
N SER A 197 2.70 -13.89 18.44
CA SER A 197 1.81 -14.97 17.98
C SER A 197 2.38 -15.74 16.79
N ALA A 198 2.93 -15.04 15.81
CA ALA A 198 3.57 -15.66 14.65
C ALA A 198 4.85 -16.41 15.03
N HIS A 199 5.62 -15.92 16.00
CA HIS A 199 6.82 -16.61 16.49
C HIS A 199 6.48 -17.88 17.28
N GLU A 200 5.43 -17.83 18.08
CA GLU A 200 5.04 -18.97 18.93
C GLU A 200 4.38 -20.10 18.14
N LEU A 201 3.46 -19.77 17.23
CA LEU A 201 2.61 -20.73 16.54
C LEU A 201 2.96 -20.92 15.05
N GLY A 202 3.77 -20.03 14.51
CA GLY A 202 4.16 -20.02 13.11
C GLY A 202 5.37 -20.88 12.76
N ALA A 203 5.97 -20.61 11.61
CA ALA A 203 7.20 -21.22 11.13
C ALA A 203 8.28 -20.17 10.88
N ALA A 204 9.54 -20.56 10.82
CA ALA A 204 10.65 -19.66 10.52
C ALA A 204 10.55 -18.99 9.13
N THR A 205 9.72 -19.53 8.25
CA THR A 205 9.44 -18.99 6.91
C THR A 205 8.28 -18.01 6.87
N ASP A 206 7.61 -17.75 7.99
CA ASP A 206 6.49 -16.84 8.05
C ASP A 206 6.99 -15.39 7.99
N LEU A 207 6.21 -14.53 7.33
CA LEU A 207 6.49 -13.12 7.23
C LEU A 207 5.42 -12.33 7.99
N VAL A 208 5.85 -11.45 8.89
CA VAL A 208 4.99 -10.43 9.50
C VAL A 208 5.33 -9.10 8.87
N GLY A 209 4.34 -8.41 8.33
CA GLY A 209 4.51 -7.14 7.65
C GLY A 209 3.55 -6.06 8.15
N HIS A 210 3.96 -4.79 8.02
CA HIS A 210 3.16 -3.61 8.32
C HIS A 210 2.90 -2.84 7.03
N VAL A 211 1.66 -2.90 6.55
CA VAL A 211 1.23 -2.27 5.29
C VAL A 211 1.22 -0.74 5.42
N GLY A 212 0.74 -0.24 6.57
CA GLY A 212 0.71 1.18 6.90
C GLY A 212 -0.52 1.56 7.72
N GLY A 213 -0.42 2.63 8.50
CA GLY A 213 -1.49 3.00 9.43
C GLY A 213 -1.77 1.89 10.44
N ASP A 214 -2.99 1.36 10.44
CA ASP A 214 -3.46 0.27 11.30
C ASP A 214 -3.53 -1.10 10.58
N ASP A 215 -3.00 -1.20 9.35
CA ASP A 215 -3.03 -2.40 8.51
C ASP A 215 -1.75 -3.24 8.63
N PHE A 216 -1.90 -4.52 8.96
CA PHE A 216 -0.82 -5.51 9.03
C PHE A 216 -1.14 -6.76 8.18
N VAL A 217 -0.10 -7.54 7.89
CA VAL A 217 -0.24 -8.82 7.22
C VAL A 217 0.67 -9.88 7.85
N VAL A 218 0.17 -11.11 7.94
CA VAL A 218 1.00 -12.28 8.26
C VAL A 218 0.87 -13.27 7.10
N LEU A 219 2.01 -13.69 6.55
CA LEU A 219 2.07 -14.74 5.53
C LEU A 219 2.59 -16.01 6.16
N THR A 220 1.78 -17.05 6.16
CA THR A 220 2.05 -18.32 6.83
C THR A 220 1.56 -19.50 6.00
N ARG A 221 1.48 -20.67 6.59
CA ARG A 221 0.86 -21.86 6.00
C ARG A 221 -0.60 -21.97 6.44
N PRO A 222 -1.49 -22.55 5.62
CA PRO A 222 -2.90 -22.67 5.93
C PRO A 222 -3.19 -23.41 7.25
N ASP A 223 -2.44 -24.49 7.50
CA ASP A 223 -2.57 -25.34 8.70
C ASP A 223 -2.30 -24.60 10.03
N ARG A 224 -1.64 -23.42 9.99
CA ARG A 224 -1.31 -22.59 11.16
C ARG A 224 -2.12 -21.29 11.26
N SER A 225 -2.73 -20.89 10.15
CA SER A 225 -3.35 -19.58 10.00
C SER A 225 -4.42 -19.26 11.04
N GLU A 226 -5.32 -20.22 11.33
CA GLU A 226 -6.39 -20.02 12.31
C GLU A 226 -5.87 -19.97 13.75
N ALA A 227 -4.88 -20.79 14.09
CA ALA A 227 -4.26 -20.78 15.42
C ALA A 227 -3.57 -19.42 15.68
N ILE A 228 -2.78 -18.93 14.73
CA ILE A 228 -2.14 -17.62 14.81
C ILE A 228 -3.19 -16.50 14.91
N ALA A 229 -4.22 -16.52 14.07
CA ALA A 229 -5.25 -15.49 14.06
C ALA A 229 -6.01 -15.42 15.39
N ASN A 230 -6.41 -16.57 15.94
CA ASN A 230 -7.13 -16.63 17.21
C ASN A 230 -6.24 -16.19 18.39
N HIS A 231 -4.96 -16.53 18.37
CA HIS A 231 -4.01 -16.10 19.40
C HIS A 231 -3.81 -14.58 19.34
N ILE A 232 -3.65 -14.00 18.14
CA ILE A 232 -3.58 -12.55 17.94
C ILE A 232 -4.80 -11.85 18.55
N VAL A 233 -6.00 -12.36 18.27
CA VAL A 233 -7.25 -11.78 18.79
C VAL A 233 -7.27 -11.83 20.33
N ALA A 234 -6.98 -12.98 20.91
CA ALA A 234 -7.02 -13.17 22.36
C ALA A 234 -6.01 -12.27 23.09
N ASP A 235 -4.78 -12.23 22.60
CA ASP A 235 -3.71 -11.41 23.19
C ASP A 235 -3.95 -9.93 23.01
N PHE A 236 -4.44 -9.51 21.84
CA PHE A 236 -4.77 -8.12 21.57
C PHE A 236 -5.89 -7.64 22.52
N ASP A 237 -6.99 -8.37 22.61
CA ASP A 237 -8.13 -8.00 23.46
C ASP A 237 -7.74 -7.92 24.93
N HIS A 238 -6.81 -8.77 25.37
CA HIS A 238 -6.27 -8.70 26.72
C HIS A 238 -5.45 -7.43 26.96
N GLN A 239 -4.52 -7.12 26.06
CA GLN A 239 -3.53 -6.04 26.23
C GLN A 239 -4.06 -4.65 25.87
N VAL A 240 -4.96 -4.54 24.87
CA VAL A 240 -5.44 -3.26 24.34
C VAL A 240 -6.15 -2.39 25.39
N THR A 241 -6.74 -3.02 26.39
CA THR A 241 -7.44 -2.32 27.47
C THR A 241 -6.51 -1.42 28.31
N GLU A 242 -5.21 -1.73 28.34
CA GLU A 242 -4.20 -0.93 29.06
C GLU A 242 -3.93 0.43 28.41
N LEU A 243 -4.27 0.59 27.13
CA LEU A 243 -4.12 1.84 26.40
C LEU A 243 -5.16 2.91 26.77
N TYR A 244 -6.16 2.56 27.60
CA TYR A 244 -7.26 3.43 27.95
C TYR A 244 -7.17 3.96 29.38
N THR A 245 -7.73 5.15 29.60
CA THR A 245 -7.92 5.64 30.97
C THR A 245 -8.77 4.67 31.78
N PRO A 246 -8.61 4.61 33.13
CA PRO A 246 -9.46 3.75 33.97
C PRO A 246 -10.95 4.04 33.81
N ALA A 247 -11.32 5.28 33.47
CA ALA A 247 -12.71 5.67 33.28
C ALA A 247 -13.29 5.07 31.98
N ASP A 248 -12.55 5.16 30.87
CA ASP A 248 -12.99 4.64 29.56
C ASP A 248 -12.99 3.10 29.56
N ARG A 249 -11.99 2.50 30.19
CA ARG A 249 -11.92 1.04 30.38
C ARG A 249 -13.17 0.52 31.11
N ARG A 250 -13.58 1.17 32.21
CA ARG A 250 -14.81 0.77 32.95
C ARG A 250 -16.09 1.00 32.17
N ARG A 251 -16.13 2.05 31.32
CA ARG A 251 -17.31 2.35 30.47
C ARG A 251 -17.42 1.42 29.27
N GLY A 252 -16.31 0.85 28.79
CA GLY A 252 -16.25 0.02 27.59
C GLY A 252 -16.41 0.79 26.27
N TYR A 253 -16.37 2.12 26.29
CA TYR A 253 -16.46 2.96 25.09
C TYR A 253 -15.78 4.32 25.29
N ILE A 254 -15.43 4.95 24.18
CA ILE A 254 -14.98 6.34 24.09
C ILE A 254 -16.00 7.18 23.34
N THR A 255 -15.92 8.50 23.50
CA THR A 255 -16.81 9.43 22.78
C THR A 255 -15.98 10.34 21.89
N ALA A 256 -16.22 10.28 20.58
CA ALA A 256 -15.55 11.08 19.57
C ALA A 256 -16.56 11.73 18.61
N LYS A 257 -16.13 12.77 17.89
CA LYS A 257 -16.94 13.37 16.82
C LYS A 257 -16.81 12.55 15.55
N ASP A 258 -17.95 12.26 14.90
CA ASP A 258 -17.95 11.66 13.57
C ASP A 258 -17.57 12.69 12.48
N ARG A 259 -17.55 12.25 11.20
CA ARG A 259 -17.23 13.11 10.05
C ARG A 259 -18.18 14.31 9.90
N GLN A 260 -19.35 14.27 10.52
CA GLN A 260 -20.37 15.33 10.51
C GLN A 260 -20.27 16.22 11.76
N GLY A 261 -19.27 15.99 12.65
CA GLY A 261 -19.10 16.74 13.90
C GLY A 261 -20.02 16.30 15.05
N ILE A 262 -20.80 15.23 14.86
CA ILE A 262 -21.74 14.72 15.85
C ILE A 262 -21.01 13.81 16.83
N LEU A 263 -21.20 14.02 18.12
CA LEU A 263 -20.65 13.17 19.19
C LEU A 263 -21.29 11.78 19.15
N ARG A 264 -20.43 10.75 18.98
CA ARG A 264 -20.85 9.33 18.98
C ARG A 264 -20.04 8.52 19.97
N LYS A 265 -20.64 7.44 20.43
CA LYS A 265 -19.97 6.42 21.25
C LYS A 265 -19.33 5.41 20.31
N TYR A 266 -18.05 5.13 20.54
CA TYR A 266 -17.28 4.09 19.85
C TYR A 266 -16.83 3.06 20.86
N ALA A 267 -16.99 1.77 20.56
CA ALA A 267 -16.42 0.70 21.36
C ALA A 267 -14.88 0.88 21.45
N LEU A 268 -14.27 0.24 22.41
CA LEU A 268 -12.81 0.20 22.51
C LEU A 268 -12.22 -0.43 21.24
N LEU A 269 -10.91 -0.23 21.01
CA LEU A 269 -10.19 -0.85 19.92
C LEU A 269 -10.42 -2.36 19.93
N SER A 270 -10.63 -2.92 18.76
CA SER A 270 -10.71 -4.34 18.53
C SER A 270 -10.00 -4.67 17.20
N ILE A 271 -9.74 -5.95 16.95
CA ILE A 271 -8.93 -6.36 15.81
C ILE A 271 -9.73 -7.26 14.87
N ALA A 272 -9.71 -6.93 13.56
CA ALA A 272 -10.29 -7.75 12.51
C ALA A 272 -9.17 -8.52 11.81
N VAL A 273 -9.31 -9.84 11.70
CA VAL A 273 -8.35 -10.71 11.01
C VAL A 273 -9.07 -11.46 9.89
N ALA A 274 -8.66 -11.20 8.65
CA ALA A 274 -9.17 -11.87 7.46
C ALA A 274 -8.14 -12.89 6.95
N ILE A 275 -8.50 -14.16 6.86
CA ILE A 275 -7.63 -15.25 6.39
C ILE A 275 -7.99 -15.59 4.95
N VAL A 276 -7.04 -15.37 4.05
CA VAL A 276 -7.07 -15.79 2.64
C VAL A 276 -6.09 -16.93 2.46
N HIS A 277 -6.47 -17.99 1.77
CA HIS A 277 -5.61 -19.14 1.50
C HIS A 277 -5.93 -19.80 0.14
N ASN A 278 -5.00 -20.62 -0.35
CA ASN A 278 -5.13 -21.33 -1.64
C ASN A 278 -5.45 -22.83 -1.52
N GLU A 279 -6.03 -23.27 -0.38
CA GLU A 279 -6.37 -24.70 -0.20
C GLU A 279 -7.63 -25.12 -0.98
N TYR A 280 -8.62 -24.23 -1.11
CA TYR A 280 -9.92 -24.57 -1.68
C TYR A 280 -10.15 -23.98 -3.07
N ARG A 281 -9.31 -23.03 -3.48
CA ARG A 281 -9.33 -22.44 -4.80
C ARG A 281 -7.95 -21.99 -5.21
N ASP A 282 -7.71 -21.92 -6.50
CA ASP A 282 -6.48 -21.35 -7.03
C ASP A 282 -6.46 -19.84 -6.83
N VAL A 283 -5.41 -19.37 -6.17
CA VAL A 283 -5.12 -17.95 -6.02
C VAL A 283 -3.84 -17.67 -6.80
N THR A 284 -4.01 -17.11 -7.99
CA THR A 284 -2.95 -17.02 -9.00
C THR A 284 -2.24 -15.68 -9.02
N SER A 285 -2.68 -14.70 -8.22
CA SER A 285 -2.03 -13.40 -8.15
C SER A 285 -2.11 -12.77 -6.77
N HIS A 286 -1.08 -12.00 -6.40
CA HIS A 286 -1.06 -11.22 -5.16
C HIS A 286 -2.19 -10.17 -5.10
N TYR A 287 -2.66 -9.66 -6.24
CA TYR A 287 -3.83 -8.75 -6.30
C TYR A 287 -5.12 -9.44 -5.85
N GLN A 288 -5.33 -10.67 -6.31
CA GLN A 288 -6.49 -11.47 -5.90
C GLN A 288 -6.47 -11.74 -4.38
N VAL A 289 -5.28 -12.02 -3.81
CA VAL A 289 -5.13 -12.18 -2.35
C VAL A 289 -5.55 -10.91 -1.62
N ALA A 290 -5.10 -9.75 -2.10
CA ALA A 290 -5.42 -8.46 -1.48
C ALA A 290 -6.91 -8.09 -1.60
N GLU A 291 -7.53 -8.37 -2.75
CA GLU A 291 -8.96 -8.12 -3.00
C GLU A 291 -9.83 -8.94 -2.05
N ILE A 292 -9.58 -10.24 -1.96
CA ILE A 292 -10.29 -11.13 -1.04
C ILE A 292 -10.09 -10.68 0.42
N GLY A 293 -8.85 -10.35 0.79
CA GLY A 293 -8.52 -9.86 2.12
C GLY A 293 -9.29 -8.59 2.48
N ALA A 294 -9.41 -7.66 1.54
CA ALA A 294 -10.18 -6.42 1.72
C ALA A 294 -11.67 -6.69 1.92
N GLU A 295 -12.27 -7.58 1.13
CA GLU A 295 -13.68 -7.99 1.27
C GLU A 295 -13.95 -8.60 2.64
N LEU A 296 -13.12 -9.55 3.08
CA LEU A 296 -13.26 -10.22 4.36
C LEU A 296 -13.04 -9.28 5.55
N LYS A 297 -12.07 -8.35 5.45
CA LYS A 297 -11.87 -7.29 6.46
C LYS A 297 -13.12 -6.41 6.58
N LEU A 298 -13.69 -5.98 5.45
CA LEU A 298 -14.90 -5.18 5.47
C LEU A 298 -16.05 -5.94 6.14
N TYR A 299 -16.23 -7.21 5.83
CA TYR A 299 -17.23 -8.07 6.48
C TYR A 299 -16.98 -8.15 8.00
N ALA A 300 -15.73 -8.41 8.44
CA ALA A 300 -15.38 -8.48 9.85
C ALA A 300 -15.72 -7.17 10.58
N LYS A 301 -15.39 -6.01 9.99
CA LYS A 301 -15.69 -4.68 10.55
C LYS A 301 -17.19 -4.44 10.76
N THR A 302 -18.07 -4.96 9.90
CA THR A 302 -19.52 -4.80 10.04
C THR A 302 -20.11 -5.55 11.23
N ARG A 303 -19.41 -6.58 11.75
CA ARG A 303 -19.86 -7.39 12.89
C ARG A 303 -19.50 -6.78 14.23
N GLY A 304 -18.48 -5.90 14.26
CA GLY A 304 -17.99 -5.27 15.47
C GLY A 304 -17.24 -6.24 16.41
N GLY A 305 -16.41 -5.68 17.31
CA GLY A 305 -15.54 -6.48 18.17
C GLY A 305 -14.36 -7.11 17.41
N SER A 306 -13.56 -7.90 18.11
CA SER A 306 -12.47 -8.67 17.50
C SER A 306 -13.02 -9.91 16.83
N LEU A 307 -12.65 -10.15 15.58
CA LEU A 307 -13.20 -11.24 14.79
C LEU A 307 -12.19 -11.80 13.80
N VAL A 308 -12.13 -13.14 13.72
CA VAL A 308 -11.43 -13.87 12.67
C VAL A 308 -12.44 -14.33 11.62
N VAL A 309 -12.15 -14.01 10.35
CA VAL A 309 -12.96 -14.47 9.20
C VAL A 309 -12.04 -15.18 8.20
N LYS A 310 -12.39 -16.41 7.84
CA LYS A 310 -11.64 -17.21 6.87
C LYS A 310 -12.43 -17.31 5.56
N ASP A 311 -11.74 -17.19 4.43
CA ASP A 311 -12.33 -17.47 3.12
C ASP A 311 -12.73 -18.94 3.02
N GLN A 312 -14.01 -19.19 2.83
CA GLN A 312 -14.59 -20.54 2.72
C GLN A 312 -15.11 -20.84 1.31
N ARG A 313 -14.81 -19.94 0.35
CA ARG A 313 -15.31 -20.10 -1.02
C ARG A 313 -14.53 -21.19 -1.74
N HIS A 314 -15.27 -22.12 -2.34
CA HIS A 314 -14.78 -23.14 -3.26
C HIS A 314 -15.09 -22.69 -4.68
N VAL A 315 -14.18 -22.88 -5.62
CA VAL A 315 -14.43 -22.63 -7.05
C VAL A 315 -14.88 -23.93 -7.71
#